data_e7e98c19a98c34f717fb2e65633e7161
#
_entry.id   e7e98c19a98c34f717fb2e65633e7161
#
_cell.length_a   1.000
_cell.length_b   1.000
_cell.length_c   1.000
_cell.angle_alpha   90.00
_cell.angle_beta   90.00
_cell.angle_gamma   90.00
#
_symmetry.space_group_name_H-M   'P 1'
#
loop_
_entity.id
_entity.type
_entity.pdbx_description
1 polymer ?
#
loop_
_entity_poly.entity_id
_entity_poly.type
_entity_poly.pdbx_seq_one_letter_code
_entity_poly.pdbx_strand_id
1 'polypeptide(L)'
;MIFDLVCRQCLADQKLLNPDNTFNAILLGSENPQRKIPEVQKNAATFMLIMNLITGFLSAIVTPKLGHLSDRYGRTRLMALASCGGLVADFIAILVAKFPQVIDYLWLVLGSVFDGLTGSFTAGSILHQSYISDFTPPSKCAASIRHTHACMFTGLAFGPLLPGYFVKWTDSLLSIFYGVLGCHSMFVIIIGFIIPESLSKKKQLLAREKWDKS
;
A
#
# COMPACT_ATOMS: atom_id res chain seq x y z
N MET A 1 9.80 -7.14 9.27
CA MET A 1 8.48 -7.61 9.73
C MET A 1 8.08 -8.93 9.06
N ILE A 2 7.76 -8.97 7.72
CA ILE A 2 7.34 -10.22 7.06
C ILE A 2 8.37 -11.33 7.27
N PHE A 3 9.65 -11.07 7.10
CA PHE A 3 10.71 -12.03 7.38
C PHE A 3 10.70 -12.54 8.83
N ASP A 4 10.41 -11.69 9.80
CA ASP A 4 10.37 -12.09 11.21
C ASP A 4 9.13 -12.94 11.53
N LEU A 5 7.99 -12.62 10.91
CA LEU A 5 6.75 -13.38 11.04
C LEU A 5 6.87 -14.77 10.40
N VAL A 6 7.39 -14.83 9.15
CA VAL A 6 7.64 -16.09 8.44
C VAL A 6 8.70 -16.94 9.15
N CYS A 7 9.75 -16.29 9.69
CA CYS A 7 10.77 -16.98 10.47
C CYS A 7 10.19 -17.64 11.72
N ARG A 8 9.31 -16.93 12.45
CA ARG A 8 8.63 -17.52 13.63
C ARG A 8 7.82 -18.75 13.27
N GLN A 9 7.09 -18.72 12.16
CA GLN A 9 6.26 -19.84 11.75
C GLN A 9 7.10 -21.02 11.25
N CYS A 10 8.10 -20.79 10.39
CA CYS A 10 9.03 -21.84 9.97
C CYS A 10 9.72 -22.52 11.16
N LEU A 11 10.09 -21.74 12.19
CA LEU A 11 10.72 -22.30 13.39
C LEU A 11 9.71 -23.02 14.30
N ALA A 12 8.47 -22.55 14.36
CA ALA A 12 7.40 -23.28 15.07
C ALA A 12 7.13 -24.63 14.42
N ASP A 13 7.05 -24.67 13.10
CA ASP A 13 6.85 -25.91 12.34
C ASP A 13 8.04 -26.89 12.47
N GLN A 14 9.28 -26.35 12.44
CA GLN A 14 10.49 -27.16 12.67
C GLN A 14 10.57 -27.68 14.11
N LYS A 15 10.10 -26.96 15.09
CA LYS A 15 10.05 -27.39 16.50
C LYS A 15 9.04 -28.52 16.73
N LEU A 16 7.95 -28.51 15.94
CA LEU A 16 6.97 -29.63 15.94
C LEU A 16 7.54 -30.89 15.32
N LEU A 17 8.44 -30.74 14.33
CA LEU A 17 9.08 -31.86 13.65
C LEU A 17 10.31 -32.42 14.38
N ASN A 18 11.05 -31.60 15.14
CA ASN A 18 12.26 -31.98 15.87
C ASN A 18 12.29 -31.28 17.25
N PRO A 19 11.71 -31.88 18.30
CA PRO A 19 11.61 -31.28 19.63
C PRO A 19 12.95 -31.09 20.36
N ASP A 20 14.03 -31.76 19.95
CA ASP A 20 15.37 -31.69 20.58
C ASP A 20 16.21 -30.47 20.17
N ASN A 21 15.80 -29.72 19.17
CA ASN A 21 16.49 -28.49 18.79
C ASN A 21 16.04 -27.31 19.66
N THR A 22 16.87 -26.97 20.64
CA THR A 22 16.73 -25.73 21.43
C THR A 22 17.01 -24.50 20.57
N PHE A 23 15.98 -24.06 19.82
CA PHE A 23 16.03 -22.76 19.17
C PHE A 23 15.78 -21.66 20.21
N ASN A 24 16.80 -20.86 20.45
CA ASN A 24 16.68 -19.68 21.32
C ASN A 24 15.58 -18.72 20.83
N ALA A 25 14.90 -18.08 21.78
CA ALA A 25 13.84 -17.12 21.52
C ALA A 25 14.22 -16.13 20.41
N ILE A 26 13.35 -15.98 19.42
CA ILE A 26 13.57 -15.14 18.25
C ILE A 26 13.73 -13.69 18.68
N LEU A 27 14.93 -13.16 18.58
CA LEU A 27 15.18 -11.71 18.69
C LEU A 27 14.53 -11.03 17.46
N LEU A 28 13.50 -10.23 17.71
CA LEU A 28 12.92 -9.35 16.71
C LEU A 28 13.90 -8.20 16.43
N GLY A 29 14.60 -8.24 15.31
CA GLY A 29 15.50 -7.16 14.95
C GLY A 29 16.31 -7.43 13.67
N SER A 30 16.98 -6.40 13.19
CA SER A 30 17.82 -6.44 11.99
C SER A 30 19.01 -7.39 12.10
N GLU A 31 19.43 -7.77 13.31
CA GLU A 31 20.59 -8.62 13.60
C GLU A 31 20.26 -10.10 13.78
N ASN A 32 19.04 -10.52 13.54
CA ASN A 32 18.65 -11.92 13.68
C ASN A 32 19.36 -12.80 12.62
N PRO A 33 20.31 -13.69 13.01
CA PRO A 33 21.05 -14.53 12.07
C PRO A 33 20.14 -15.50 11.30
N GLN A 34 18.96 -15.82 11.84
CA GLN A 34 17.99 -16.73 11.23
C GLN A 34 17.35 -16.12 9.97
N ARG A 35 17.39 -14.82 9.77
CA ARG A 35 16.98 -14.14 8.53
C ARG A 35 17.82 -14.53 7.32
N LYS A 36 19.05 -15.04 7.55
CA LYS A 36 19.98 -15.48 6.49
C LYS A 36 19.71 -16.91 6.02
N ILE A 37 18.83 -17.65 6.69
CA ILE A 37 18.47 -19.02 6.30
C ILE A 37 17.77 -18.98 4.93
N PRO A 38 18.30 -19.71 3.91
CA PRO A 38 17.73 -19.67 2.56
C PRO A 38 16.24 -20.04 2.47
N GLU A 39 15.80 -20.98 3.30
CA GLU A 39 14.38 -21.38 3.36
C GLU A 39 13.47 -20.25 3.87
N VAL A 40 13.88 -19.54 4.90
CA VAL A 40 13.13 -18.40 5.43
C VAL A 40 13.04 -17.28 4.39
N GLN A 41 14.13 -17.00 3.70
CA GLN A 41 14.14 -16.02 2.62
C GLN A 41 13.25 -16.42 1.46
N LYS A 42 13.31 -17.69 1.04
CA LYS A 42 12.45 -18.23 -0.02
C LYS A 42 10.97 -18.11 0.34
N ASN A 43 10.60 -18.53 1.54
CA ASN A 43 9.20 -18.49 1.98
C ASN A 43 8.68 -17.06 2.11
N ALA A 44 9.49 -16.15 2.66
CA ALA A 44 9.15 -14.73 2.75
C ALA A 44 9.02 -14.08 1.36
N ALA A 45 9.94 -14.36 0.44
CA ALA A 45 9.89 -13.87 -0.93
C ALA A 45 8.67 -14.41 -1.68
N THR A 46 8.35 -15.70 -1.53
CA THR A 46 7.17 -16.34 -2.13
C THR A 46 5.89 -15.71 -1.57
N PHE A 47 5.80 -15.47 -0.28
CA PHE A 47 4.65 -14.80 0.34
C PHE A 47 4.46 -13.39 -0.18
N MET A 48 5.53 -12.59 -0.24
CA MET A 48 5.49 -11.25 -0.84
C MET A 48 5.07 -11.28 -2.31
N LEU A 49 5.55 -12.27 -3.08
CA LEU A 49 5.14 -12.45 -4.47
C LEU A 49 3.64 -12.71 -4.58
N ILE A 50 3.09 -13.60 -3.76
CA ILE A 50 1.66 -13.93 -3.74
C ILE A 50 0.84 -12.67 -3.41
N MET A 51 1.22 -11.90 -2.38
CA MET A 51 0.55 -10.65 -2.01
C MET A 51 0.55 -9.66 -3.18
N ASN A 52 1.71 -9.45 -3.82
CA ASN A 52 1.83 -8.55 -4.97
C ASN A 52 1.02 -9.02 -6.18
N LEU A 53 0.95 -10.32 -6.43
CA LEU A 53 0.12 -10.90 -7.50
C LEU A 53 -1.36 -10.69 -7.24
N ILE A 54 -1.83 -10.91 -6.01
CA ILE A 54 -3.22 -10.67 -5.62
C ILE A 54 -3.57 -9.19 -5.81
N THR A 55 -2.78 -8.29 -5.23
CA THR A 55 -3.00 -6.84 -5.35
C THR A 55 -2.95 -6.40 -6.81
N GLY A 56 -1.95 -6.83 -7.57
CA GLY A 56 -1.79 -6.46 -8.98
C GLY A 56 -2.92 -6.96 -9.86
N PHE A 57 -3.34 -8.21 -9.68
CA PHE A 57 -4.45 -8.80 -10.46
C PHE A 57 -5.77 -8.11 -10.17
N LEU A 58 -6.10 -7.90 -8.91
CA LEU A 58 -7.32 -7.18 -8.52
C LEU A 58 -7.30 -5.74 -9.00
N SER A 59 -6.17 -5.05 -8.82
CA SER A 59 -5.98 -3.68 -9.29
C SER A 59 -6.13 -3.56 -10.80
N ALA A 60 -5.61 -4.50 -11.59
CA ALA A 60 -5.73 -4.50 -13.04
C ALA A 60 -7.21 -4.58 -13.51
N ILE A 61 -8.06 -5.32 -12.79
CA ILE A 61 -9.49 -5.44 -13.09
C ILE A 61 -10.27 -4.19 -12.65
N VAL A 62 -9.92 -3.63 -11.50
CA VAL A 62 -10.69 -2.55 -10.87
C VAL A 62 -10.30 -1.17 -11.40
N THR A 63 -9.04 -0.94 -11.73
CA THR A 63 -8.54 0.37 -12.16
C THR A 63 -9.27 0.97 -13.38
N PRO A 64 -9.55 0.22 -14.45
CA PRO A 64 -10.34 0.77 -15.56
C PRO A 64 -11.73 1.22 -15.15
N LYS A 65 -12.38 0.45 -14.25
CA LYS A 65 -13.70 0.79 -13.73
C LYS A 65 -13.66 2.04 -12.87
N LEU A 66 -12.63 2.18 -12.02
CA LEU A 66 -12.43 3.39 -11.21
C LEU A 66 -12.17 4.62 -12.06
N GLY A 67 -11.45 4.49 -13.18
CA GLY A 67 -11.27 5.56 -14.14
C GLY A 67 -12.61 6.09 -14.67
N HIS A 68 -13.46 5.22 -15.18
CA HIS A 68 -14.81 5.58 -15.63
C HIS A 68 -15.69 6.13 -14.52
N LEU A 69 -15.57 5.55 -13.32
CA LEU A 69 -16.34 5.98 -12.16
C LEU A 69 -15.92 7.40 -11.71
N SER A 70 -14.65 7.74 -11.87
CA SER A 70 -14.12 9.06 -11.51
C SER A 70 -14.70 10.19 -12.36
N ASP A 71 -15.00 9.93 -13.63
CA ASP A 71 -15.67 10.89 -14.52
C ASP A 71 -17.10 11.18 -14.10
N ARG A 72 -17.75 10.28 -13.35
CA ARG A 72 -19.14 10.36 -12.93
C ARG A 72 -19.34 10.95 -11.53
N TYR A 73 -18.46 10.55 -10.60
CA TYR A 73 -18.61 10.89 -9.18
C TYR A 73 -17.62 11.95 -8.70
N GLY A 74 -16.65 12.28 -9.55
CA GLY A 74 -15.57 13.20 -9.24
C GLY A 74 -14.25 12.50 -8.97
N ARG A 75 -13.16 13.16 -9.33
CA ARG A 75 -11.82 12.57 -9.26
C ARG A 75 -11.29 12.50 -7.83
N THR A 76 -11.47 13.57 -7.05
CA THR A 76 -10.97 13.63 -5.66
C THR A 76 -11.61 12.59 -4.77
N ARG A 77 -12.91 12.33 -4.94
CA ARG A 77 -13.64 11.32 -4.17
C ARG A 77 -13.11 9.91 -4.45
N LEU A 78 -12.86 9.59 -5.72
CA LEU A 78 -12.33 8.29 -6.10
C LEU A 78 -10.86 8.14 -5.70
N MET A 79 -10.06 9.21 -5.73
CA MET A 79 -8.70 9.19 -5.19
C MET A 79 -8.68 8.90 -3.69
N ALA A 80 -9.58 9.55 -2.93
CA ALA A 80 -9.73 9.27 -1.50
C ALA A 80 -10.16 7.80 -1.26
N LEU A 81 -11.12 7.30 -2.03
CA LEU A 81 -11.57 5.90 -1.94
C LEU A 81 -10.44 4.92 -2.25
N ALA A 82 -9.68 5.15 -3.32
CA ALA A 82 -8.53 4.33 -3.68
C ALA A 82 -7.47 4.30 -2.56
N SER A 83 -7.24 5.43 -1.90
CA SER A 83 -6.31 5.51 -0.78
C SER A 83 -6.84 4.86 0.51
N CYS A 84 -8.16 4.79 0.71
CA CYS A 84 -8.74 4.12 1.88
C CYS A 84 -8.41 2.62 1.94
N GLY A 85 -8.30 1.94 0.80
CA GLY A 85 -7.88 0.53 0.77
C GLY A 85 -6.48 0.31 1.31
N GLY A 86 -5.54 1.19 0.92
CA GLY A 86 -4.19 1.17 1.47
C GLY A 86 -4.17 1.44 2.98
N LEU A 87 -5.02 2.38 3.49
CA LEU A 87 -5.14 2.60 4.94
C LEU A 87 -5.61 1.35 5.69
N VAL A 88 -6.55 0.59 5.13
CA VAL A 88 -7.01 -0.68 5.73
C VAL A 88 -5.86 -1.69 5.74
N ALA A 89 -5.09 -1.77 4.66
CA ALA A 89 -3.92 -2.66 4.59
C ALA A 89 -2.84 -2.26 5.62
N ASP A 90 -2.54 -0.97 5.77
CA ASP A 90 -1.61 -0.45 6.79
C ASP A 90 -2.09 -0.78 8.20
N PHE A 91 -3.38 -0.62 8.46
CA PHE A 91 -3.98 -0.95 9.76
C PHE A 91 -3.87 -2.44 10.08
N ILE A 92 -4.18 -3.31 9.12
CA ILE A 92 -4.00 -4.77 9.27
C ILE A 92 -2.54 -5.11 9.53
N ALA A 93 -1.60 -4.46 8.81
CA ALA A 93 -0.17 -4.68 9.00
C ALA A 93 0.28 -4.31 10.42
N ILE A 94 -0.25 -3.22 11.00
CA ILE A 94 0.03 -2.83 12.38
C ILE A 94 -0.54 -3.85 13.38
N LEU A 95 -1.77 -4.32 13.17
CA LEU A 95 -2.38 -5.34 14.04
C LEU A 95 -1.56 -6.63 14.06
N VAL A 96 -1.15 -7.13 12.89
CA VAL A 96 -0.31 -8.32 12.78
C VAL A 96 1.07 -8.09 13.42
N ALA A 97 1.65 -6.90 13.25
CA ALA A 97 2.95 -6.57 13.84
C ALA A 97 2.90 -6.45 15.38
N LYS A 98 1.78 -5.94 15.92
CA LYS A 98 1.60 -5.72 17.35
C LYS A 98 1.21 -7.00 18.11
N PHE A 99 0.41 -7.85 17.47
CA PHE A 99 -0.11 -9.08 18.08
C PHE A 99 0.28 -10.35 17.31
N PRO A 100 1.58 -10.60 17.07
CA PRO A 100 2.04 -11.71 16.22
C PRO A 100 1.80 -13.10 16.83
N GLN A 101 1.35 -13.19 18.08
CA GLN A 101 1.03 -14.44 18.76
C GLN A 101 -0.44 -14.83 18.62
N VAL A 102 -1.31 -13.85 18.31
CA VAL A 102 -2.77 -14.03 18.22
C VAL A 102 -3.24 -13.96 16.78
N ILE A 103 -2.59 -13.11 15.97
CA ILE A 103 -2.98 -12.83 14.58
C ILE A 103 -1.92 -13.42 13.67
N ASP A 104 -2.35 -14.36 12.82
CA ASP A 104 -1.48 -14.98 11.83
C ASP A 104 -1.08 -13.96 10.75
N TYR A 105 0.14 -14.10 10.19
CA TYR A 105 0.62 -13.26 9.08
C TYR A 105 -0.24 -13.41 7.81
N LEU A 106 -1.02 -14.47 7.68
CA LEU A 106 -1.97 -14.67 6.58
C LEU A 106 -3.01 -13.54 6.49
N TRP A 107 -3.30 -12.84 7.59
CA TRP A 107 -4.17 -11.66 7.57
C TRP A 107 -3.62 -10.52 6.71
N LEU A 108 -2.31 -10.49 6.43
CA LEU A 108 -1.72 -9.55 5.49
C LEU A 108 -2.25 -9.74 4.06
N VAL A 109 -2.62 -10.99 3.69
CA VAL A 109 -3.27 -11.27 2.39
C VAL A 109 -4.62 -10.55 2.30
N LEU A 110 -5.37 -10.51 3.40
CA LEU A 110 -6.62 -9.75 3.44
C LEU A 110 -6.38 -8.26 3.18
N GLY A 111 -5.33 -7.68 3.77
CA GLY A 111 -4.91 -6.31 3.47
C GLY A 111 -4.61 -6.09 1.99
N SER A 112 -3.88 -7.04 1.36
CA SER A 112 -3.57 -6.99 -0.06
C SER A 112 -4.82 -7.10 -0.96
N VAL A 113 -5.83 -7.85 -0.54
CA VAL A 113 -7.13 -7.92 -1.23
C VAL A 113 -7.86 -6.58 -1.16
N PHE A 114 -7.94 -5.95 0.01
CA PHE A 114 -8.57 -4.63 0.15
C PHE A 114 -7.84 -3.56 -0.66
N ASP A 115 -6.52 -3.52 -0.61
CA ASP A 115 -5.72 -2.59 -1.40
C ASP A 115 -5.93 -2.82 -2.91
N GLY A 116 -5.93 -4.07 -3.37
CA GLY A 116 -6.18 -4.42 -4.77
C GLY A 116 -7.60 -4.06 -5.23
N LEU A 117 -8.62 -4.28 -4.40
CA LEU A 117 -10.02 -3.94 -4.71
C LEU A 117 -10.27 -2.44 -4.82
N THR A 118 -9.49 -1.62 -4.16
CA THR A 118 -9.53 -0.16 -4.31
C THR A 118 -8.64 0.36 -5.42
N GLY A 119 -7.92 -0.53 -6.13
CA GLY A 119 -7.07 -0.24 -7.27
C GLY A 119 -5.65 0.13 -6.92
N SER A 120 -5.30 0.10 -5.62
CA SER A 120 -3.94 0.30 -5.12
C SER A 120 -3.25 1.56 -5.69
N PHE A 121 -1.94 1.59 -5.64
CA PHE A 121 -1.11 2.66 -6.23
C PHE A 121 -1.41 2.93 -7.71
N THR A 122 -1.80 1.91 -8.49
CA THR A 122 -2.06 2.05 -9.93
C THR A 122 -3.27 2.96 -10.20
N ALA A 123 -4.40 2.71 -9.52
CA ALA A 123 -5.59 3.56 -9.67
C ALA A 123 -5.31 4.98 -9.15
N GLY A 124 -4.64 5.11 -8.00
CA GLY A 124 -4.24 6.40 -7.45
C GLY A 124 -3.40 7.21 -8.44
N SER A 125 -2.42 6.59 -9.09
CA SER A 125 -1.56 7.23 -10.09
C SER A 125 -2.34 7.72 -11.31
N ILE A 126 -3.23 6.89 -11.86
CA ILE A 126 -4.05 7.24 -13.03
C ILE A 126 -5.03 8.38 -12.69
N LEU A 127 -5.71 8.29 -11.55
CA LEU A 127 -6.63 9.34 -11.10
C LEU A 127 -5.91 10.67 -10.86
N HIS A 128 -4.72 10.62 -10.28
CA HIS A 128 -3.87 11.80 -10.06
C HIS A 128 -3.44 12.46 -11.37
N GLN A 129 -3.00 11.67 -12.36
CA GLN A 129 -2.64 12.20 -13.68
C GLN A 129 -3.85 12.82 -14.39
N SER A 130 -5.01 12.19 -14.28
CA SER A 130 -6.27 12.72 -14.80
C SER A 130 -6.66 14.04 -14.11
N TYR A 131 -6.48 14.10 -12.78
CA TYR A 131 -6.71 15.33 -12.03
C TYR A 131 -5.81 16.49 -12.49
N ILE A 132 -4.50 16.23 -12.68
CA ILE A 132 -3.56 17.23 -13.18
C ILE A 132 -3.96 17.71 -14.58
N SER A 133 -4.36 16.79 -15.45
CA SER A 133 -4.73 17.13 -16.83
C SER A 133 -5.99 18.01 -16.90
N ASP A 134 -6.90 17.90 -15.92
CA ASP A 134 -8.11 18.73 -15.88
C ASP A 134 -7.81 20.20 -15.52
N PHE A 135 -6.79 20.44 -14.70
CA PHE A 135 -6.42 21.80 -14.26
C PHE A 135 -5.34 22.46 -15.11
N THR A 136 -4.59 21.68 -15.86
CA THR A 136 -3.41 22.17 -16.57
C THR A 136 -3.72 22.39 -18.05
N PRO A 137 -3.38 23.57 -18.61
CA PRO A 137 -3.52 23.81 -20.04
C PRO A 137 -2.73 22.76 -20.86
N PRO A 138 -3.22 22.35 -22.04
CA PRO A 138 -2.58 21.31 -22.86
C PRO A 138 -1.09 21.55 -23.14
N SER A 139 -0.69 22.80 -23.29
CA SER A 139 0.71 23.19 -23.53
C SER A 139 1.64 22.93 -22.34
N LYS A 140 1.12 22.86 -21.11
CA LYS A 140 1.90 22.66 -19.87
C LYS A 140 1.65 21.30 -19.22
N CYS A 141 0.68 20.54 -19.70
CA CYS A 141 0.27 19.26 -19.12
C CYS A 141 1.43 18.27 -19.02
N ALA A 142 2.20 18.10 -20.09
CA ALA A 142 3.37 17.21 -20.09
C ALA A 142 4.45 17.63 -19.08
N ALA A 143 4.64 18.94 -18.87
CA ALA A 143 5.57 19.43 -17.86
C ALA A 143 5.09 19.13 -16.44
N SER A 144 3.80 19.34 -16.16
CA SER A 144 3.19 19.04 -14.84
C SER A 144 3.28 17.56 -14.50
N ILE A 145 2.99 16.68 -15.45
CA ILE A 145 3.13 15.22 -15.28
C ILE A 145 4.59 14.84 -15.00
N ARG A 146 5.55 15.42 -15.72
CA ARG A 146 6.99 15.19 -15.45
C ARG A 146 7.40 15.60 -14.05
N HIS A 147 6.94 16.74 -13.55
CA HIS A 147 7.22 17.17 -12.17
C HIS A 147 6.65 16.20 -11.14
N THR A 148 5.43 15.70 -11.36
CA THR A 148 4.83 14.69 -10.49
C THR A 148 5.67 13.40 -10.45
N HIS A 149 6.09 12.91 -11.61
CA HIS A 149 6.97 11.74 -11.66
C HIS A 149 8.33 12.00 -11.02
N ALA A 150 8.91 13.19 -11.19
CA ALA A 150 10.15 13.55 -10.51
C ALA A 150 10.01 13.50 -8.98
N CYS A 151 8.92 14.05 -8.43
CA CYS A 151 8.62 13.96 -7.00
C CYS A 151 8.44 12.50 -6.54
N MET A 152 7.73 11.69 -7.33
CA MET A 152 7.54 10.26 -7.03
C MET A 152 8.86 9.51 -6.99
N PHE A 153 9.73 9.69 -8.00
CA PHE A 153 11.04 9.03 -8.02
C PHE A 153 11.96 9.53 -6.92
N THR A 154 11.88 10.81 -6.57
CA THR A 154 12.61 11.35 -5.41
C THR A 154 12.16 10.66 -4.11
N GLY A 155 10.84 10.53 -3.91
CA GLY A 155 10.29 9.78 -2.78
C GLY A 155 10.73 8.31 -2.77
N LEU A 156 10.78 7.66 -3.93
CA LEU A 156 11.22 6.28 -4.06
C LEU A 156 12.73 6.12 -3.75
N ALA A 157 13.55 7.08 -4.14
CA ALA A 157 15.00 7.06 -3.88
C ALA A 157 15.34 7.30 -2.41
N PHE A 158 14.67 8.25 -1.76
CA PHE A 158 14.93 8.60 -0.36
C PHE A 158 14.08 7.79 0.64
N GLY A 159 12.94 7.22 0.17
CA GLY A 159 12.01 6.45 1.00
C GLY A 159 12.66 5.33 1.82
N PRO A 160 13.50 4.47 1.26
CA PRO A 160 14.15 3.39 2.01
C PRO A 160 15.13 3.86 3.10
N LEU A 161 15.67 5.07 2.99
CA LEU A 161 16.60 5.63 3.97
C LEU A 161 15.91 6.07 5.26
N LEU A 162 14.72 6.66 5.14
CA LEU A 162 13.97 7.21 6.28
C LEU A 162 13.63 6.15 7.34
N PRO A 163 13.11 4.96 7.00
CA PRO A 163 12.84 3.91 7.97
C PRO A 163 14.09 3.47 8.75
N GLY A 164 15.25 3.42 8.10
CA GLY A 164 16.50 3.07 8.75
C GLY A 164 16.89 4.05 9.86
N TYR A 165 16.74 5.35 9.62
CA TYR A 165 16.96 6.39 10.64
C TYR A 165 15.90 6.33 11.74
N PHE A 166 14.63 6.11 11.38
CA PHE A 166 13.53 6.04 12.33
C PHE A 166 13.69 4.87 13.31
N VAL A 167 14.11 3.69 12.83
CA VAL A 167 14.40 2.54 13.69
C VAL A 167 15.56 2.82 14.63
N LYS A 168 16.65 3.41 14.14
CA LYS A 168 17.80 3.77 14.99
C LYS A 168 17.45 4.77 16.09
N TRP A 169 16.50 5.66 15.83
CA TRP A 169 16.10 6.69 16.79
C TRP A 169 15.08 6.19 17.81
N THR A 170 14.19 5.30 17.40
CA THR A 170 13.08 4.84 18.25
C THR A 170 13.29 3.44 18.84
N ASP A 171 14.34 2.72 18.42
CA ASP A 171 14.61 1.31 18.74
C ASP A 171 13.40 0.37 18.53
N SER A 172 12.43 0.82 17.72
CA SER A 172 11.19 0.10 17.48
C SER A 172 10.83 0.03 16.00
N LEU A 173 10.69 -1.19 15.50
CA LEU A 173 10.21 -1.42 14.13
C LEU A 173 8.74 -0.98 13.96
N LEU A 174 7.93 -1.05 15.02
CA LEU A 174 6.53 -0.63 15.02
C LEU A 174 6.36 0.86 14.74
N SER A 175 7.31 1.70 15.17
CA SER A 175 7.25 3.15 14.98
C SER A 175 7.16 3.55 13.51
N ILE A 176 7.81 2.79 12.60
CA ILE A 176 7.71 3.02 11.16
C ILE A 176 6.28 2.86 10.68
N PHE A 177 5.60 1.80 11.11
CA PHE A 177 4.22 1.52 10.68
C PHE A 177 3.26 2.60 11.16
N TYR A 178 3.44 3.10 12.38
CA TYR A 178 2.66 4.25 12.87
C TYR A 178 2.96 5.52 12.08
N GLY A 179 4.22 5.75 11.71
CA GLY A 179 4.63 6.87 10.85
C GLY A 179 3.98 6.79 9.47
N VAL A 180 4.01 5.61 8.83
CA VAL A 180 3.37 5.38 7.53
C VAL A 180 1.86 5.59 7.63
N LEU A 181 1.19 5.00 8.62
CA LEU A 181 -0.25 5.18 8.82
C LEU A 181 -0.61 6.64 9.04
N GLY A 182 0.20 7.39 9.82
CA GLY A 182 0.00 8.82 10.04
C GLY A 182 0.12 9.65 8.77
N CYS A 183 1.18 9.44 7.98
CA CYS A 183 1.38 10.10 6.69
C CYS A 183 0.26 9.75 5.70
N HIS A 184 -0.14 8.49 5.62
CA HIS A 184 -1.19 8.03 4.73
C HIS A 184 -2.56 8.60 5.14
N SER A 185 -2.87 8.63 6.43
CA SER A 185 -4.08 9.27 6.96
C SER A 185 -4.13 10.75 6.63
N MET A 186 -3.01 11.46 6.81
CA MET A 186 -2.89 12.88 6.45
C MET A 186 -3.12 13.09 4.95
N PHE A 187 -2.57 12.22 4.10
CA PHE A 187 -2.78 12.26 2.66
C PHE A 187 -4.26 12.11 2.28
N VAL A 188 -4.98 11.15 2.88
CA VAL A 188 -6.42 10.95 2.63
C VAL A 188 -7.24 12.15 3.09
N ILE A 189 -6.92 12.73 4.25
CA ILE A 189 -7.58 13.93 4.76
C ILE A 189 -7.39 15.12 3.80
N ILE A 190 -6.16 15.33 3.33
CA ILE A 190 -5.85 16.41 2.39
C ILE A 190 -6.65 16.25 1.10
N ILE A 191 -6.67 15.04 0.52
CA ILE A 191 -7.42 14.77 -0.71
C ILE A 191 -8.93 14.92 -0.49
N GLY A 192 -9.45 14.40 0.61
CA GLY A 192 -10.90 14.38 0.85
C GLY A 192 -11.49 15.74 1.23
N PHE A 193 -10.73 16.60 1.92
CA PHE A 193 -11.26 17.81 2.51
C PHE A 193 -10.62 19.11 2.00
N ILE A 194 -9.36 19.07 1.58
CA ILE A 194 -8.62 20.29 1.19
C ILE A 194 -8.58 20.44 -0.32
N ILE A 195 -8.37 19.36 -1.06
CA ILE A 195 -8.23 19.41 -2.51
C ILE A 195 -9.61 19.60 -3.17
N PRO A 196 -9.82 20.67 -3.96
CA PRO A 196 -11.09 20.91 -4.65
C PRO A 196 -11.28 19.90 -5.78
N GLU A 197 -12.54 19.59 -6.08
CA GLU A 197 -12.89 18.71 -7.21
C GLU A 197 -12.53 19.37 -8.54
N SER A 198 -11.80 18.61 -9.41
CA SER A 198 -11.38 19.11 -10.72
C SER A 198 -12.51 19.08 -11.75
N LEU A 199 -13.42 18.12 -11.61
CA LEU A 199 -14.46 17.89 -12.60
C LEU A 199 -15.71 18.71 -12.30
N SER A 200 -16.12 19.58 -13.23
CA SER A 200 -17.34 20.38 -13.06
C SER A 200 -18.58 19.48 -12.97
N LYS A 201 -19.58 19.89 -12.15
CA LYS A 201 -20.85 19.15 -12.00
C LYS A 201 -21.54 18.88 -13.32
N LYS A 202 -21.45 19.82 -14.30
CA LYS A 202 -22.01 19.66 -15.64
C LYS A 202 -21.36 18.49 -16.40
N LYS A 203 -20.03 18.37 -16.35
CA LYS A 203 -19.33 17.25 -16.98
C LYS A 203 -19.67 15.91 -16.32
N GLN A 204 -19.79 15.87 -15.00
CA GLN A 204 -20.23 14.67 -14.27
C GLN A 204 -21.62 14.21 -14.67
N LEU A 205 -22.58 15.14 -14.82
CA LEU A 205 -23.94 14.83 -15.26
C LEU A 205 -23.96 14.27 -16.69
N LEU A 206 -23.23 14.89 -17.62
CA LEU A 206 -23.11 14.40 -18.99
C LEU A 206 -22.50 12.99 -19.05
N ALA A 207 -21.52 12.70 -18.22
CA ALA A 207 -20.91 11.37 -18.11
C ALA A 207 -21.91 10.33 -17.60
N ARG A 208 -22.79 10.70 -16.65
CA ARG A 208 -23.87 9.84 -16.15
C ARG A 208 -24.92 9.55 -17.23
N GLU A 209 -25.41 10.59 -17.92
CA GLU A 209 -26.40 10.44 -18.99
C GLU A 209 -25.89 9.57 -20.15
N LYS A 210 -24.61 9.71 -20.50
CA LYS A 210 -24.01 8.88 -21.55
C LYS A 210 -23.97 7.39 -21.17
N TRP A 211 -23.75 7.12 -19.91
CA TRP A 211 -23.72 5.74 -19.42
C TRP A 211 -25.13 5.11 -19.34
N ASP A 212 -26.12 5.86 -18.89
CA ASP A 212 -27.50 5.36 -18.76
C ASP A 212 -28.12 5.02 -20.14
N LYS A 213 -27.53 5.54 -21.22
CA LYS A 213 -27.91 5.25 -22.63
C LYS A 213 -27.09 4.11 -23.27
N SER A 214 -26.04 3.59 -22.62
CA SER A 214 -25.14 2.52 -23.11
C SER A 214 -25.52 1.17 -22.51
#